data_646c91ed1d557509e648652078589659
#
_entry.id   646c91ed1d557509e648652078589659
#
_cell.length_a   1.000
_cell.length_b   1.000
_cell.length_c   1.000
_cell.angle_alpha   90.00
_cell.angle_beta   90.00
_cell.angle_gamma   90.00
#
_symmetry.space_group_name_H-M   'P 1'
#
loop_
_entity.id
_entity.type
_entity.pdbx_description
1 polymer ?
#
loop_
_entity_poly.entity_id
_entity_poly.type
_entity_poly.pdbx_seq_one_letter_code
_entity_poly.pdbx_strand_id
1 'polypeptide(L)'
;MKHLPFLLALVTAAGWSASAPQPRLNIVFFLADDLGQRDLGSYGSTFYETPHLDRLAREGARFTDAYAACPVCSPTRASVITGQWPQRTGITDYIGAPRRPEDWKRNTRSLPAPYEDRLALDRPTVAKSLKAAGYATFFAGKWHLGPEGWWPENQGFDVNMGGNEKGGPYGGKRYFSPYGNPRLTDGPEGEHLPDRLSTEAVKFMRAKRDQPFLVYFPFYSVHTPLMAREDLRLKYEEKRRRLGLEDKWGREAAGERDVRLVQNHAIYAGMVEAMDLAVGKVLAAIDELGLREN
;
A
#
# COMPACT_ATOMS: atom_id res chain seq x y z
N MET A 1 -49.12 -60.23 35.82
CA MET A 1 -48.50 -60.00 34.50
C MET A 1 -48.67 -58.53 34.22
N LYS A 2 -47.62 -57.74 34.33
CA LYS A 2 -47.64 -56.26 34.11
C LYS A 2 -46.96 -55.92 32.75
N HIS A 3 -47.73 -55.45 31.81
CA HIS A 3 -47.23 -55.01 30.49
C HIS A 3 -46.57 -53.62 30.62
N LEU A 4 -45.28 -53.52 30.28
CA LEU A 4 -44.51 -52.33 30.24
C LEU A 4 -44.56 -51.83 28.76
N PRO A 5 -44.99 -50.58 28.43
CA PRO A 5 -44.96 -50.09 27.08
C PRO A 5 -43.56 -49.61 26.71
N PHE A 6 -43.06 -50.11 25.60
CA PHE A 6 -41.79 -49.65 24.97
C PHE A 6 -42.03 -48.30 24.28
N LEU A 7 -41.40 -47.26 24.80
CA LEU A 7 -41.41 -45.93 24.17
C LEU A 7 -40.31 -45.87 23.09
N LEU A 8 -40.73 -45.88 21.84
CA LEU A 8 -39.82 -45.73 20.68
C LEU A 8 -39.50 -44.23 20.52
N ALA A 9 -38.31 -43.81 20.92
CA ALA A 9 -37.85 -42.43 20.68
C ALA A 9 -37.40 -42.28 19.20
N LEU A 10 -38.18 -41.54 18.42
CA LEU A 10 -37.76 -41.09 17.07
C LEU A 10 -36.68 -40.03 17.26
N VAL A 11 -35.43 -40.34 16.97
CA VAL A 11 -34.34 -39.35 16.83
C VAL A 11 -34.45 -38.79 15.41
N THR A 12 -35.04 -37.63 15.30
CA THR A 12 -34.97 -36.85 14.04
C THR A 12 -33.55 -36.35 13.87
N ALA A 13 -32.81 -36.93 12.92
CA ALA A 13 -31.53 -36.40 12.46
C ALA A 13 -31.77 -35.01 11.82
N ALA A 14 -31.53 -33.95 12.58
CA ALA A 14 -31.45 -32.61 12.02
C ALA A 14 -30.27 -32.60 11.06
N GLY A 15 -30.56 -32.68 9.77
CA GLY A 15 -29.56 -32.56 8.71
C GLY A 15 -28.89 -31.18 8.80
N TRP A 16 -27.62 -31.17 9.15
CA TRP A 16 -26.81 -29.97 8.94
C TRP A 16 -26.74 -29.75 7.46
N SER A 17 -27.56 -28.82 6.96
CA SER A 17 -27.36 -28.27 5.61
C SER A 17 -26.00 -27.60 5.60
N ALA A 18 -25.01 -28.22 4.96
CA ALA A 18 -23.77 -27.53 4.65
C ALA A 18 -24.12 -26.25 3.88
N SER A 19 -23.88 -25.09 4.46
CA SER A 19 -24.04 -23.83 3.75
C SER A 19 -23.19 -23.88 2.47
N ALA A 20 -23.75 -23.43 1.36
CA ALA A 20 -22.98 -23.31 0.11
C ALA A 20 -21.68 -22.56 0.41
N PRO A 21 -20.54 -22.98 -0.18
CA PRO A 21 -19.27 -22.28 0.02
C PRO A 21 -19.49 -20.81 -0.30
N GLN A 22 -19.18 -19.93 0.65
CA GLN A 22 -19.25 -18.49 0.42
C GLN A 22 -18.29 -18.12 -0.73
N PRO A 23 -18.70 -17.26 -1.65
CA PRO A 23 -17.83 -16.80 -2.72
C PRO A 23 -16.56 -16.17 -2.10
N ARG A 24 -15.40 -16.51 -2.63
CA ARG A 24 -14.14 -15.95 -2.18
C ARG A 24 -14.02 -14.52 -2.70
N LEU A 25 -13.95 -13.55 -1.78
CA LEU A 25 -13.88 -12.14 -2.13
C LEU A 25 -12.53 -11.79 -2.77
N ASN A 26 -12.56 -10.92 -3.76
CA ASN A 26 -11.36 -10.30 -4.28
C ASN A 26 -10.77 -9.31 -3.26
N ILE A 27 -9.47 -9.12 -3.28
CA ILE A 27 -8.76 -8.22 -2.37
C ILE A 27 -7.97 -7.23 -3.20
N VAL A 28 -8.26 -5.94 -3.02
CA VAL A 28 -7.45 -4.84 -3.54
C VAL A 28 -6.91 -4.05 -2.35
N PHE A 29 -5.60 -4.05 -2.20
CA PHE A 29 -4.91 -3.42 -1.08
C PHE A 29 -4.03 -2.26 -1.57
N PHE A 30 -4.35 -1.04 -1.20
CA PHE A 30 -3.55 0.14 -1.45
C PHE A 30 -2.72 0.49 -0.21
N LEU A 31 -1.45 0.78 -0.39
CA LEU A 31 -0.54 1.24 0.66
C LEU A 31 0.18 2.50 0.18
N ALA A 32 -0.14 3.64 0.77
CA ALA A 32 0.59 4.89 0.53
C ALA A 32 1.92 4.91 1.30
N ASP A 33 2.92 5.60 0.75
CA ASP A 33 4.23 5.77 1.37
C ASP A 33 4.42 7.22 1.82
N ASP A 34 4.74 7.43 3.11
CA ASP A 34 4.95 8.74 3.73
C ASP A 34 3.75 9.71 3.67
N LEU A 35 2.53 9.18 3.58
CA LEU A 35 1.32 9.98 3.56
C LEU A 35 0.87 10.34 4.99
N GLY A 36 0.67 11.62 5.27
CA GLY A 36 0.17 12.09 6.55
C GLY A 36 -1.34 11.83 6.73
N GLN A 37 -1.75 11.57 7.96
CA GLN A 37 -3.18 11.35 8.29
C GLN A 37 -4.08 12.48 7.77
N ARG A 38 -3.62 13.72 7.84
CA ARG A 38 -4.39 14.92 7.45
C ARG A 38 -4.30 15.26 5.97
N ASP A 39 -3.68 14.42 5.16
CA ASP A 39 -3.41 14.71 3.75
C ASP A 39 -4.49 14.18 2.79
N LEU A 40 -5.64 13.75 3.33
CA LEU A 40 -6.82 13.36 2.57
C LEU A 40 -8.03 14.22 2.93
N GLY A 41 -8.93 14.46 1.97
CA GLY A 41 -10.18 15.18 2.19
C GLY A 41 -11.04 14.55 3.27
N SER A 42 -11.17 13.20 3.28
CA SER A 42 -11.88 12.42 4.29
C SER A 42 -11.34 12.57 5.72
N TYR A 43 -10.10 13.03 5.88
CA TYR A 43 -9.46 13.34 7.16
C TYR A 43 -9.28 14.84 7.40
N GLY A 44 -9.92 15.69 6.59
CA GLY A 44 -10.06 17.14 6.83
C GLY A 44 -9.12 18.03 6.02
N SER A 45 -8.40 17.52 5.02
CA SER A 45 -7.69 18.39 4.09
C SER A 45 -8.68 19.21 3.27
N THR A 46 -8.43 20.51 3.15
CA THR A 46 -9.14 21.42 2.24
C THR A 46 -8.28 21.83 1.05
N PHE A 47 -6.99 21.50 1.11
CA PHE A 47 -6.04 21.82 0.05
C PHE A 47 -5.81 20.65 -0.90
N TYR A 48 -5.55 19.45 -0.38
CA TYR A 48 -5.37 18.24 -1.18
C TYR A 48 -6.73 17.68 -1.61
N GLU A 49 -6.86 17.35 -2.90
CA GLU A 49 -8.11 16.85 -3.48
C GLU A 49 -7.98 15.35 -3.70
N THR A 50 -8.82 14.58 -2.99
CA THR A 50 -8.77 13.11 -2.98
C THR A 50 -10.16 12.49 -3.15
N PRO A 51 -10.90 12.86 -4.24
CA PRO A 51 -12.32 12.48 -4.38
C PRO A 51 -12.55 10.97 -4.42
N HIS A 52 -11.62 10.19 -4.96
CA HIS A 52 -11.75 8.73 -5.06
C HIS A 52 -11.51 8.03 -3.71
N LEU A 53 -10.50 8.44 -2.96
CA LEU A 53 -10.27 7.97 -1.60
C LEU A 53 -11.36 8.45 -0.65
N ASP A 54 -11.86 9.66 -0.84
CA ASP A 54 -12.99 10.19 -0.06
C ASP A 54 -14.30 9.42 -0.35
N ARG A 55 -14.50 8.98 -1.61
CA ARG A 55 -15.59 8.07 -1.98
C ARG A 55 -15.45 6.74 -1.25
N LEU A 56 -14.26 6.13 -1.29
CA LEU A 56 -13.99 4.87 -0.60
C LEU A 56 -14.25 4.98 0.91
N ALA A 57 -13.86 6.09 1.54
CA ALA A 57 -14.12 6.34 2.94
C ALA A 57 -15.62 6.52 3.26
N ARG A 58 -16.41 7.05 2.35
CA ARG A 58 -17.88 7.18 2.51
C ARG A 58 -18.62 5.85 2.30
N GLU A 59 -18.14 5.03 1.39
CA GLU A 59 -18.77 3.75 1.04
C GLU A 59 -18.35 2.60 1.97
N GLY A 60 -17.27 2.77 2.72
CA GLY A 60 -16.68 1.76 3.61
C GLY A 60 -16.54 2.23 5.06
N ALA A 61 -15.60 1.63 5.77
CA ALA A 61 -15.24 1.99 7.14
C ALA A 61 -14.02 2.90 7.15
N ARG A 62 -14.11 4.04 7.85
CA ARG A 62 -13.00 4.95 8.09
C ARG A 62 -12.53 4.83 9.53
N PHE A 63 -11.27 4.46 9.73
CA PHE A 63 -10.67 4.39 11.06
C PHE A 63 -10.14 5.76 11.47
N THR A 64 -10.54 6.24 12.63
CA THR A 64 -10.07 7.52 13.20
C THR A 64 -8.71 7.37 13.87
N ASP A 65 -8.44 6.18 14.39
CA ASP A 65 -7.23 5.84 15.14
C ASP A 65 -6.64 4.53 14.60
N ALA A 66 -5.74 4.66 13.62
CA ALA A 66 -5.00 3.55 13.04
C ALA A 66 -3.52 3.94 12.96
N TYR A 67 -2.64 3.00 13.32
CA TYR A 67 -1.22 3.26 13.46
C TYR A 67 -0.40 2.28 12.64
N ALA A 68 0.64 2.80 11.98
CA ALA A 68 1.66 1.97 11.37
C ALA A 68 2.51 1.28 12.44
N ALA A 69 3.00 0.08 12.13
CA ALA A 69 3.83 -0.68 13.08
C ALA A 69 5.19 -0.01 13.37
N CYS A 70 5.65 0.87 12.47
CA CYS A 70 6.89 1.62 12.59
C CYS A 70 6.79 2.90 11.73
N PRO A 71 7.45 4.02 12.12
CA PRO A 71 7.41 5.26 11.35
C PRO A 71 8.36 5.28 10.14
N VAL A 72 8.89 4.12 9.70
CA VAL A 72 9.76 3.99 8.52
C VAL A 72 9.35 2.82 7.63
N CYS A 73 9.86 2.80 6.38
CA CYS A 73 9.40 1.97 5.27
C CYS A 73 9.42 0.46 5.53
N SER A 74 10.61 -0.15 5.60
CA SER A 74 10.77 -1.61 5.57
C SER A 74 10.14 -2.33 6.75
N PRO A 75 10.24 -1.85 8.01
CA PRO A 75 9.58 -2.50 9.14
C PRO A 75 8.06 -2.55 9.00
N THR A 76 7.44 -1.44 8.62
CA THR A 76 5.98 -1.39 8.39
C THR A 76 5.58 -2.29 7.23
N ARG A 77 6.32 -2.30 6.12
CA ARG A 77 6.05 -3.17 4.97
C ARG A 77 6.16 -4.64 5.34
N ALA A 78 7.20 -5.02 6.09
CA ALA A 78 7.35 -6.38 6.60
C ALA A 78 6.18 -6.76 7.51
N SER A 79 5.74 -5.86 8.38
CA SER A 79 4.59 -6.09 9.27
C SER A 79 3.30 -6.27 8.51
N VAL A 80 3.01 -5.42 7.51
CA VAL A 80 1.80 -5.53 6.69
C VAL A 80 1.76 -6.84 5.90
N ILE A 81 2.89 -7.24 5.30
CA ILE A 81 2.91 -8.43 4.43
C ILE A 81 2.91 -9.74 5.22
N THR A 82 3.41 -9.75 6.47
CA THR A 82 3.53 -10.97 7.30
C THR A 82 2.54 -11.05 8.46
N GLY A 83 1.87 -9.95 8.82
CA GLY A 83 1.06 -9.86 10.03
C GLY A 83 1.88 -9.89 11.32
N GLN A 84 3.20 -9.64 11.27
CA GLN A 84 4.10 -9.73 12.41
C GLN A 84 4.69 -8.36 12.76
N TRP A 85 4.94 -8.12 14.05
CA TRP A 85 5.64 -6.92 14.50
C TRP A 85 7.09 -6.86 13.98
N PRO A 86 7.67 -5.67 13.80
CA PRO A 86 9.05 -5.51 13.32
C PRO A 86 10.08 -6.33 14.09
N GLN A 87 9.92 -6.43 15.42
CA GLN A 87 10.81 -7.23 16.28
C GLN A 87 10.75 -8.73 15.97
N ARG A 88 9.63 -9.23 15.47
CA ARG A 88 9.50 -10.65 15.06
C ARG A 88 10.06 -10.91 13.68
N THR A 89 9.95 -9.95 12.78
CA THR A 89 10.56 -10.07 11.45
C THR A 89 12.05 -9.84 11.46
N GLY A 90 12.58 -9.16 12.50
CA GLY A 90 13.97 -8.72 12.61
C GLY A 90 14.28 -7.47 11.78
N ILE A 91 13.32 -6.99 10.97
CA ILE A 91 13.46 -5.77 10.17
C ILE A 91 12.96 -4.61 11.02
N THR A 92 13.85 -3.97 11.78
CA THR A 92 13.51 -2.94 12.77
C THR A 92 13.88 -1.52 12.35
N ASP A 93 14.58 -1.38 11.20
CA ASP A 93 14.85 -0.10 10.55
C ASP A 93 14.67 -0.23 9.02
N TYR A 94 14.65 0.90 8.30
CA TYR A 94 14.57 0.86 6.83
C TYR A 94 15.84 0.22 6.25
N ILE A 95 15.67 -0.67 5.29
CA ILE A 95 16.79 -1.34 4.61
C ILE A 95 17.60 -0.28 3.87
N GLY A 96 18.90 -0.20 4.22
CA GLY A 96 19.80 0.87 3.80
C GLY A 96 20.21 1.83 4.94
N ALA A 97 19.55 1.75 6.10
CA ALA A 97 20.03 2.43 7.31
C ALA A 97 21.36 1.82 7.80
N PRO A 98 22.17 2.59 8.57
CA PRO A 98 23.34 2.04 9.23
C PRO A 98 22.98 0.84 10.13
N ARG A 99 23.69 -0.27 9.96
CA ARG A 99 23.44 -1.53 10.69
C ARG A 99 24.41 -1.78 11.83
N ARG A 100 25.53 -1.05 11.85
CA ARG A 100 26.60 -1.21 12.82
C ARG A 100 26.88 0.13 13.49
N PRO A 101 27.29 0.12 14.77
CA PRO A 101 27.61 1.34 15.49
C PRO A 101 28.63 2.24 14.78
N GLU A 102 29.65 1.65 14.13
CA GLU A 102 30.66 2.38 13.39
C GLU A 102 30.17 3.09 12.13
N ASP A 103 29.05 2.67 11.57
CA ASP A 103 28.41 3.30 10.42
C ASP A 103 27.53 4.49 10.83
N TRP A 104 27.29 4.67 12.15
CA TRP A 104 26.41 5.71 12.67
C TRP A 104 27.16 7.05 12.81
N LYS A 105 26.75 8.01 12.01
CA LYS A 105 27.42 9.32 11.93
C LYS A 105 26.67 10.46 12.63
N ARG A 106 25.55 10.15 13.30
CA ARG A 106 24.74 11.16 14.00
C ARG A 106 25.14 11.19 15.48
N ASN A 107 25.12 12.39 16.07
CA ASN A 107 25.34 12.55 17.51
C ASN A 107 24.02 12.29 18.27
N THR A 108 23.77 11.03 18.62
CA THR A 108 22.56 10.61 19.34
C THR A 108 22.93 9.87 20.62
N ARG A 109 22.00 9.85 21.59
CA ARG A 109 22.22 9.13 22.87
C ARG A 109 22.26 7.61 22.71
N SER A 110 21.67 7.09 21.64
CA SER A 110 21.59 5.66 21.37
C SER A 110 22.21 5.35 20.01
N LEU A 111 22.82 4.20 19.90
CA LEU A 111 23.29 3.64 18.64
C LEU A 111 22.17 2.81 18.01
N PRO A 112 22.15 2.66 16.65
CA PRO A 112 21.18 1.82 15.99
C PRO A 112 21.35 0.35 16.42
N ALA A 113 20.25 -0.34 16.61
CA ALA A 113 20.28 -1.79 16.79
C ALA A 113 20.53 -2.49 15.45
N PRO A 114 21.25 -3.62 15.42
CA PRO A 114 21.32 -4.48 14.24
C PRO A 114 19.92 -4.89 13.78
N TYR A 115 19.71 -4.97 12.47
CA TYR A 115 18.45 -5.42 11.89
C TYR A 115 18.70 -6.33 10.67
N GLU A 116 17.66 -7.12 10.28
CA GLU A 116 17.68 -7.93 9.07
C GLU A 116 17.47 -7.07 7.82
N ASP A 117 18.33 -7.26 6.79
CA ASP A 117 18.27 -6.47 5.55
C ASP A 117 17.39 -7.08 4.46
N ARG A 118 16.63 -8.11 4.81
CA ARG A 118 15.71 -8.80 3.89
C ARG A 118 14.64 -9.55 4.63
N LEU A 119 13.49 -9.73 3.98
CA LEU A 119 12.44 -10.59 4.48
C LEU A 119 12.78 -12.05 4.16
N ALA A 120 12.98 -12.87 5.18
CA ALA A 120 13.33 -14.28 5.03
C ALA A 120 12.26 -15.02 4.20
N LEU A 121 12.71 -15.92 3.31
CA LEU A 121 11.84 -16.60 2.35
C LEU A 121 10.92 -17.64 3.00
N ASP A 122 11.25 -18.15 4.17
CA ASP A 122 10.44 -19.10 4.94
C ASP A 122 9.28 -18.43 5.71
N ARG A 123 9.28 -17.09 5.79
CA ARG A 123 8.22 -16.37 6.47
C ARG A 123 6.87 -16.49 5.73
N PRO A 124 5.78 -16.72 6.45
CA PRO A 124 4.46 -16.62 5.86
C PRO A 124 4.20 -15.17 5.43
N THR A 125 3.65 -15.02 4.23
CA THR A 125 3.17 -13.73 3.74
C THR A 125 1.71 -13.84 3.33
N VAL A 126 0.99 -12.73 3.31
CA VAL A 126 -0.39 -12.70 2.82
C VAL A 126 -0.49 -13.26 1.39
N ALA A 127 0.49 -12.97 0.54
CA ALA A 127 0.52 -13.47 -0.83
C ALA A 127 0.69 -15.00 -0.88
N LYS A 128 1.62 -15.58 -0.10
CA LYS A 128 1.78 -17.05 -0.02
C LYS A 128 0.51 -17.74 0.49
N SER A 129 -0.10 -17.17 1.53
CA SER A 129 -1.32 -17.73 2.14
C SER A 129 -2.51 -17.70 1.17
N LEU A 130 -2.71 -16.56 0.48
CA LEU A 130 -3.77 -16.43 -0.49
C LEU A 130 -3.51 -17.27 -1.75
N LYS A 131 -2.26 -17.34 -2.24
CA LYS A 131 -1.89 -18.23 -3.34
C LYS A 131 -2.16 -19.70 -3.02
N ALA A 132 -1.82 -20.15 -1.81
CA ALA A 132 -2.16 -21.51 -1.35
C ALA A 132 -3.68 -21.74 -1.27
N ALA A 133 -4.47 -20.68 -1.05
CA ALA A 133 -5.93 -20.71 -1.10
C ALA A 133 -6.50 -20.55 -2.52
N GLY A 134 -5.68 -20.54 -3.58
CA GLY A 134 -6.10 -20.49 -4.98
C GLY A 134 -6.36 -19.08 -5.53
N TYR A 135 -5.86 -18.03 -4.86
CA TYR A 135 -5.90 -16.67 -5.41
C TYR A 135 -4.79 -16.45 -6.44
N ALA A 136 -5.11 -15.71 -7.50
CA ALA A 136 -4.09 -15.07 -8.32
C ALA A 136 -3.53 -13.84 -7.59
N THR A 137 -2.22 -13.65 -7.60
CA THR A 137 -1.57 -12.63 -6.77
C THR A 137 -0.75 -11.66 -7.62
N PHE A 138 -1.00 -10.36 -7.44
CA PHE A 138 -0.38 -9.28 -8.19
C PHE A 138 0.21 -8.23 -7.26
N PHE A 139 1.41 -7.80 -7.58
CA PHE A 139 2.14 -6.75 -6.89
C PHE A 139 2.46 -5.61 -7.85
N ALA A 140 2.19 -4.36 -7.45
CA ALA A 140 2.56 -3.18 -8.23
C ALA A 140 3.07 -2.06 -7.34
N GLY A 141 4.38 -1.75 -7.40
CA GLY A 141 4.96 -0.61 -6.71
C GLY A 141 6.18 -0.91 -5.83
N LYS A 142 6.28 -0.25 -4.68
CA LYS A 142 7.45 -0.29 -3.79
C LYS A 142 7.47 -1.57 -2.94
N TRP A 143 8.55 -2.33 -3.06
CA TRP A 143 8.81 -3.50 -2.21
C TRP A 143 9.68 -3.17 -1.00
N HIS A 144 10.96 -2.92 -1.22
CA HIS A 144 11.94 -2.51 -0.20
C HIS A 144 12.10 -3.50 0.97
N LEU A 145 12.03 -4.81 0.68
CA LEU A 145 12.17 -5.89 1.67
C LEU A 145 13.25 -6.92 1.27
N GLY A 146 14.30 -6.48 0.60
CA GLY A 146 15.45 -7.30 0.28
C GLY A 146 15.92 -7.17 -1.17
N PRO A 147 17.14 -7.66 -1.47
CA PRO A 147 17.74 -7.63 -2.80
C PRO A 147 17.07 -8.62 -3.76
N GLU A 148 17.61 -8.72 -4.98
CA GLU A 148 17.20 -9.74 -5.95
C GLU A 148 17.26 -11.14 -5.32
N GLY A 149 16.26 -11.98 -5.62
CA GLY A 149 16.03 -13.26 -4.95
C GLY A 149 15.12 -13.19 -3.72
N TRP A 150 14.81 -11.98 -3.23
CA TRP A 150 13.82 -11.71 -2.15
C TRP A 150 12.70 -10.77 -2.61
N TRP A 151 12.57 -10.53 -3.91
CA TRP A 151 11.53 -9.66 -4.47
C TRP A 151 10.14 -10.30 -4.38
N PRO A 152 9.05 -9.57 -4.71
CA PRO A 152 7.68 -10.04 -4.56
C PRO A 152 7.41 -11.42 -5.14
N GLU A 153 7.97 -11.77 -6.30
CA GLU A 153 7.81 -13.08 -6.93
C GLU A 153 8.39 -14.22 -6.09
N ASN A 154 9.42 -13.97 -5.29
CA ASN A 154 10.00 -14.92 -4.34
C ASN A 154 9.21 -15.01 -3.03
N GLN A 155 8.25 -14.09 -2.82
CA GLN A 155 7.45 -13.96 -1.61
C GLN A 155 5.95 -14.27 -1.83
N GLY A 156 5.64 -14.93 -2.96
CA GLY A 156 4.31 -15.49 -3.22
C GLY A 156 3.45 -14.74 -4.24
N PHE A 157 3.94 -13.66 -4.83
CA PHE A 157 3.24 -12.99 -5.91
C PHE A 157 3.49 -13.65 -7.27
N ASP A 158 2.43 -13.84 -8.06
CA ASP A 158 2.53 -14.39 -9.42
C ASP A 158 3.08 -13.36 -10.40
N VAL A 159 2.74 -12.10 -10.18
CA VAL A 159 3.16 -10.98 -11.03
C VAL A 159 3.76 -9.89 -10.16
N ASN A 160 4.92 -9.37 -10.57
CA ASN A 160 5.61 -8.25 -9.95
C ASN A 160 5.81 -7.12 -10.96
N MET A 161 5.18 -5.98 -10.74
CA MET A 161 5.31 -4.75 -11.52
C MET A 161 6.00 -3.67 -10.68
N GLY A 162 7.33 -3.56 -10.83
CA GLY A 162 8.13 -2.49 -10.23
C GLY A 162 8.70 -2.77 -8.84
N GLY A 163 8.35 -3.89 -8.19
CA GLY A 163 8.87 -4.24 -6.86
C GLY A 163 10.32 -4.70 -6.90
N ASN A 164 11.20 -3.99 -6.21
CA ASN A 164 12.62 -4.29 -6.07
C ASN A 164 13.16 -3.82 -4.71
N GLU A 165 14.48 -3.92 -4.50
CA GLU A 165 15.15 -3.56 -3.25
C GLU A 165 15.12 -2.07 -2.91
N LYS A 166 14.84 -1.18 -3.89
CA LYS A 166 14.98 0.27 -3.70
C LYS A 166 13.86 0.84 -2.84
N GLY A 167 14.22 1.73 -1.92
CA GLY A 167 13.28 2.42 -1.04
C GLY A 167 12.51 3.58 -1.67
N GLY A 168 12.76 3.88 -2.94
CA GLY A 168 12.08 4.92 -3.71
C GLY A 168 12.22 4.63 -5.21
N PRO A 169 11.60 5.43 -6.09
CA PRO A 169 11.70 5.25 -7.53
C PRO A 169 13.07 5.78 -8.03
N TYR A 170 14.15 5.17 -7.53
CA TYR A 170 15.53 5.57 -7.78
C TYR A 170 16.08 4.86 -9.03
N GLY A 171 15.81 5.39 -10.20
CA GLY A 171 16.29 4.92 -11.49
C GLY A 171 15.74 5.80 -12.59
N GLY A 172 16.37 5.80 -13.77
CA GLY A 172 15.92 6.56 -14.92
C GLY A 172 15.49 7.99 -14.59
N LYS A 173 14.28 8.36 -15.02
CA LYS A 173 13.62 9.63 -14.68
C LYS A 173 12.72 9.53 -13.42
N ARG A 174 12.96 8.55 -12.55
CA ARG A 174 12.30 8.37 -11.26
C ARG A 174 10.80 8.09 -11.37
N TYR A 175 9.93 9.08 -11.06
CA TYR A 175 8.48 8.95 -11.19
C TYR A 175 7.99 9.01 -12.64
N PHE A 176 8.86 9.23 -13.61
CA PHE A 176 8.51 9.33 -15.02
C PHE A 176 9.28 8.32 -15.86
N SER A 177 8.66 7.83 -16.93
CA SER A 177 9.35 7.02 -17.93
C SER A 177 10.42 7.82 -18.67
N PRO A 178 11.59 7.22 -18.92
CA PRO A 178 12.03 5.86 -18.59
C PRO A 178 12.30 5.69 -17.09
N TYR A 179 11.69 4.65 -16.49
CA TYR A 179 11.75 4.42 -15.03
C TYR A 179 13.09 3.87 -14.55
N GLY A 180 13.83 3.17 -15.42
CA GLY A 180 15.04 2.47 -15.01
C GLY A 180 14.79 1.44 -13.90
N ASN A 181 13.65 0.77 -13.96
CA ASN A 181 13.21 -0.23 -12.97
C ASN A 181 13.34 -1.64 -13.58
N PRO A 182 14.03 -2.59 -12.94
CA PRO A 182 14.27 -3.92 -13.51
C PRO A 182 12.99 -4.78 -13.65
N ARG A 183 11.90 -4.40 -12.97
CA ARG A 183 10.61 -5.11 -12.96
C ARG A 183 9.47 -4.31 -13.57
N LEU A 184 9.78 -3.24 -14.29
CA LEU A 184 8.78 -2.43 -14.99
C LEU A 184 9.36 -1.95 -16.32
N THR A 185 8.80 -2.44 -17.41
CA THR A 185 9.16 -1.97 -18.76
C THR A 185 8.78 -0.50 -18.89
N ASP A 186 9.66 0.29 -19.48
CA ASP A 186 9.40 1.70 -19.76
C ASP A 186 8.19 1.85 -20.69
N GLY A 187 7.37 2.85 -20.43
CA GLY A 187 6.29 3.30 -21.28
C GLY A 187 6.70 4.49 -22.14
N PRO A 188 5.73 5.20 -22.71
CA PRO A 188 5.99 6.46 -23.42
C PRO A 188 6.80 7.41 -22.53
N GLU A 189 7.64 8.24 -23.17
CA GLU A 189 8.43 9.22 -22.44
C GLU A 189 7.54 10.16 -21.61
N GLY A 190 7.89 10.34 -20.34
CA GLY A 190 7.10 11.16 -19.42
C GLY A 190 5.84 10.50 -18.85
N GLU A 191 5.55 9.24 -19.17
CA GLU A 191 4.46 8.51 -18.51
C GLU A 191 4.70 8.47 -16.99
N HIS A 192 3.68 8.83 -16.20
CA HIS A 192 3.81 8.92 -14.74
C HIS A 192 3.64 7.55 -14.10
N LEU A 193 4.48 7.22 -13.13
CA LEU A 193 4.56 5.90 -12.50
C LEU A 193 3.24 5.41 -11.88
N PRO A 194 2.48 6.22 -11.10
CA PRO A 194 1.17 5.80 -10.59
C PRO A 194 0.17 5.46 -11.71
N ASP A 195 0.17 6.20 -12.83
CA ASP A 195 -0.70 5.94 -13.98
C ASP A 195 -0.35 4.61 -14.66
N ARG A 196 0.95 4.33 -14.80
CA ARG A 196 1.44 3.07 -15.35
C ARG A 196 1.05 1.88 -14.45
N LEU A 197 1.36 1.95 -13.17
CA LEU A 197 1.11 0.85 -12.23
C LEU A 197 -0.38 0.54 -12.10
N SER A 198 -1.24 1.58 -12.06
CA SER A 198 -2.70 1.40 -12.05
C SER A 198 -3.21 0.76 -13.34
N THR A 199 -2.60 1.10 -14.49
CA THR A 199 -2.92 0.45 -15.78
C THR A 199 -2.61 -1.04 -15.74
N GLU A 200 -1.46 -1.42 -15.22
CA GLU A 200 -1.07 -2.84 -15.11
C GLU A 200 -1.97 -3.59 -14.11
N ALA A 201 -2.36 -2.96 -13.00
CA ALA A 201 -3.30 -3.53 -12.04
C ALA A 201 -4.68 -3.80 -12.71
N VAL A 202 -5.20 -2.85 -13.47
CA VAL A 202 -6.47 -3.01 -14.21
C VAL A 202 -6.38 -4.12 -15.26
N LYS A 203 -5.27 -4.22 -16.00
CA LYS A 203 -5.03 -5.32 -16.94
C LYS A 203 -5.06 -6.68 -16.25
N PHE A 204 -4.40 -6.79 -15.09
CA PHE A 204 -4.40 -8.02 -14.30
C PHE A 204 -5.82 -8.38 -13.83
N MET A 205 -6.57 -7.43 -13.26
CA MET A 205 -7.94 -7.65 -12.80
C MET A 205 -8.84 -8.16 -13.94
N ARG A 206 -8.76 -7.55 -15.12
CA ARG A 206 -9.50 -8.01 -16.32
C ARG A 206 -9.14 -9.42 -16.73
N ALA A 207 -7.85 -9.77 -16.68
CA ALA A 207 -7.37 -11.10 -17.05
C ALA A 207 -7.72 -12.19 -16.01
N LYS A 208 -8.00 -11.79 -14.76
CA LYS A 208 -8.28 -12.69 -13.63
C LYS A 208 -9.68 -12.57 -13.05
N ARG A 209 -10.61 -11.90 -13.75
CA ARG A 209 -11.97 -11.61 -13.27
C ARG A 209 -12.79 -12.84 -12.86
N ASP A 210 -12.47 -14.03 -13.42
CA ASP A 210 -13.24 -15.26 -13.20
C ASP A 210 -12.65 -16.14 -12.07
N GLN A 211 -11.67 -15.64 -11.32
CA GLN A 211 -11.08 -16.31 -10.16
C GLN A 211 -10.74 -15.30 -9.07
N PRO A 212 -10.69 -15.69 -7.79
CA PRO A 212 -10.33 -14.77 -6.73
C PRO A 212 -8.89 -14.27 -6.91
N PHE A 213 -8.69 -12.99 -6.63
CA PHE A 213 -7.37 -12.36 -6.77
C PHE A 213 -7.02 -11.43 -5.61
N LEU A 214 -5.71 -11.26 -5.43
CA LEU A 214 -5.10 -10.20 -4.63
C LEU A 214 -4.39 -9.22 -5.55
N VAL A 215 -4.81 -7.97 -5.54
CA VAL A 215 -4.01 -6.83 -6.05
C VAL A 215 -3.40 -6.12 -4.85
N TYR A 216 -2.10 -6.25 -4.65
CA TYR A 216 -1.34 -5.54 -3.63
C TYR A 216 -0.61 -4.38 -4.31
N PHE A 217 -1.07 -3.15 -4.06
CA PHE A 217 -0.61 -1.95 -4.73
C PHE A 217 0.03 -0.96 -3.73
N PRO A 218 1.28 -1.20 -3.33
CA PRO A 218 2.04 -0.29 -2.49
C PRO A 218 2.65 0.82 -3.36
N PHE A 219 2.11 2.00 -3.28
CA PHE A 219 2.62 3.16 -4.00
C PHE A 219 4.05 3.51 -3.59
N TYR A 220 4.81 4.09 -4.52
CA TYR A 220 5.98 4.89 -4.20
C TYR A 220 5.58 6.29 -3.72
N SER A 221 4.42 6.80 -4.16
CA SER A 221 3.87 8.10 -3.74
C SER A 221 3.39 8.02 -2.28
N VAL A 222 3.65 9.06 -1.49
CA VAL A 222 4.20 10.37 -1.85
C VAL A 222 5.67 10.54 -1.39
N HIS A 223 6.45 9.46 -1.37
CA HIS A 223 7.85 9.46 -0.94
C HIS A 223 8.71 10.34 -1.85
N THR A 224 9.78 10.88 -1.29
CA THR A 224 10.79 11.65 -2.04
C THR A 224 11.50 10.80 -3.12
N PRO A 225 11.99 11.44 -4.20
CA PRO A 225 11.95 12.88 -4.50
C PRO A 225 10.54 13.34 -4.84
N LEU A 226 10.14 14.54 -4.39
CA LEU A 226 8.83 15.09 -4.71
C LEU A 226 8.80 15.51 -6.19
N MET A 227 7.99 14.81 -6.97
CA MET A 227 7.87 15.02 -8.42
C MET A 227 6.41 14.80 -8.85
N ALA A 228 5.70 15.87 -9.15
CA ALA A 228 4.33 15.80 -9.63
C ALA A 228 4.26 15.94 -11.16
N ARG A 229 3.19 15.45 -11.75
CA ARG A 229 2.79 15.82 -13.11
C ARG A 229 2.62 17.34 -13.20
N GLU A 230 3.05 17.90 -14.30
CA GLU A 230 3.06 19.37 -14.49
C GLU A 230 1.66 19.99 -14.43
N ASP A 231 0.66 19.33 -15.02
CA ASP A 231 -0.72 19.78 -14.98
C ASP A 231 -1.26 19.88 -13.53
N LEU A 232 -0.94 18.88 -12.68
CA LEU A 232 -1.35 18.88 -11.28
C LEU A 232 -0.56 19.90 -10.46
N ARG A 233 0.74 20.04 -10.71
CA ARG A 233 1.55 21.08 -10.07
C ARG A 233 0.98 22.48 -10.31
N LEU A 234 0.69 22.81 -11.57
CA LEU A 234 0.12 24.10 -11.96
C LEU A 234 -1.28 24.33 -11.35
N LYS A 235 -2.12 23.30 -11.33
CA LYS A 235 -3.43 23.33 -10.65
C LYS A 235 -3.28 23.77 -9.19
N TYR A 236 -2.36 23.19 -8.47
CA TYR A 236 -2.18 23.48 -7.04
C TYR A 236 -1.42 24.79 -6.77
N GLU A 237 -0.56 25.23 -7.66
CA GLU A 237 0.00 26.58 -7.58
C GLU A 237 -1.07 27.65 -7.74
N GLU A 238 -1.99 27.48 -8.69
CA GLU A 238 -3.12 28.36 -8.88
C GLU A 238 -4.09 28.31 -7.68
N LYS A 239 -4.39 27.10 -7.16
CA LYS A 239 -5.20 26.95 -5.94
C LYS A 239 -4.57 27.68 -4.75
N ARG A 240 -3.26 27.50 -4.55
CA ARG A 240 -2.50 28.21 -3.50
C ARG A 240 -2.62 29.72 -3.64
N ARG A 241 -2.40 30.25 -4.85
CA ARG A 241 -2.49 31.66 -5.18
C ARG A 241 -3.89 32.20 -4.92
N ARG A 242 -4.92 31.52 -5.41
CA ARG A 242 -6.33 31.92 -5.25
C ARG A 242 -6.77 31.96 -3.78
N LEU A 243 -6.24 31.06 -2.95
CA LEU A 243 -6.54 30.99 -1.53
C LEU A 243 -5.65 31.90 -0.67
N GLY A 244 -4.70 32.62 -1.26
CA GLY A 244 -3.77 33.48 -0.53
C GLY A 244 -2.91 32.73 0.49
N LEU A 245 -2.57 31.47 0.23
CA LEU A 245 -1.83 30.66 1.19
C LEU A 245 -0.33 30.92 1.08
N GLU A 246 0.23 31.49 2.12
CA GLU A 246 1.66 31.73 2.26
C GLU A 246 2.35 30.59 3.01
N ASP A 247 3.67 30.46 2.84
CA ASP A 247 4.47 29.51 3.59
C ASP A 247 4.54 29.92 5.05
N LYS A 248 4.16 28.99 5.92
CA LYS A 248 4.30 29.14 7.36
C LYS A 248 5.04 27.93 7.92
N TRP A 249 6.13 28.21 8.60
CA TRP A 249 6.99 27.20 9.18
C TRP A 249 7.00 27.30 10.70
N GLY A 250 7.10 26.15 11.34
CA GLY A 250 7.37 25.99 12.76
C GLY A 250 8.52 25.03 12.94
N ARG A 251 8.90 24.80 14.18
CA ARG A 251 9.89 23.78 14.51
C ARG A 251 9.24 22.60 15.19
N GLU A 252 9.75 21.42 14.89
CA GLU A 252 9.43 20.19 15.61
C GLU A 252 9.70 20.37 17.11
N ALA A 253 8.95 19.67 17.98
CA ALA A 253 9.12 19.78 19.43
C ALA A 253 10.54 19.50 19.92
N ALA A 254 11.27 18.63 19.21
CA ALA A 254 12.70 18.40 19.47
C ALA A 254 13.63 19.51 18.94
N GLY A 255 13.10 20.48 18.20
CA GLY A 255 13.85 21.62 17.67
C GLY A 255 14.81 21.34 16.53
N GLU A 256 14.79 20.14 15.97
CA GLU A 256 15.78 19.70 14.98
C GLU A 256 15.36 19.95 13.53
N ARG A 257 14.04 20.02 13.26
CA ARG A 257 13.51 20.14 11.90
C ARG A 257 12.46 21.24 11.80
N ASP A 258 12.47 21.88 10.65
CA ASP A 258 11.37 22.77 10.28
C ASP A 258 10.20 21.96 9.78
N VAL A 259 9.01 22.29 10.24
CA VAL A 259 7.75 21.67 9.85
C VAL A 259 6.84 22.68 9.19
N ARG A 260 6.21 22.31 8.10
CA ARG A 260 5.23 23.14 7.42
C ARG A 260 3.92 23.16 8.21
N LEU A 261 3.44 24.36 8.55
CA LEU A 261 2.22 24.56 9.34
C LEU A 261 0.97 24.80 8.47
N VAL A 262 1.13 24.93 7.16
CA VAL A 262 0.05 25.16 6.20
C VAL A 262 0.15 24.18 5.05
N GLN A 263 -0.95 23.52 4.71
CA GLN A 263 -1.05 22.69 3.51
C GLN A 263 -1.11 23.58 2.28
N ASN A 264 0.01 23.77 1.59
CA ASN A 264 0.12 24.63 0.42
C ASN A 264 1.26 24.22 -0.54
N HIS A 265 1.83 23.02 -0.37
CA HIS A 265 2.93 22.54 -1.20
C HIS A 265 2.38 21.93 -2.49
N ALA A 266 2.44 22.67 -3.60
CA ALA A 266 1.82 22.30 -4.87
C ALA A 266 2.33 20.96 -5.46
N ILE A 267 3.64 20.71 -5.39
CA ILE A 267 4.21 19.45 -5.90
C ILE A 267 3.69 18.27 -5.09
N TYR A 268 3.73 18.35 -3.75
CA TYR A 268 3.22 17.30 -2.88
C TYR A 268 1.71 17.06 -3.11
N ALA A 269 0.93 18.13 -3.23
CA ALA A 269 -0.50 18.05 -3.54
C ALA A 269 -0.76 17.35 -4.88
N GLY A 270 0.02 17.66 -5.90
CA GLY A 270 -0.06 16.98 -7.18
C GLY A 270 0.30 15.50 -7.11
N MET A 271 1.22 15.09 -6.23
CA MET A 271 1.53 13.67 -6.01
C MET A 271 0.41 12.95 -5.27
N VAL A 272 -0.23 13.60 -4.28
CA VAL A 272 -1.40 13.06 -3.56
C VAL A 272 -2.56 12.85 -4.53
N GLU A 273 -2.87 13.84 -5.36
CA GLU A 273 -3.95 13.72 -6.35
C GLU A 273 -3.64 12.66 -7.43
N ALA A 274 -2.39 12.58 -7.91
CA ALA A 274 -2.01 11.53 -8.86
C ALA A 274 -2.18 10.12 -8.28
N MET A 275 -1.91 9.94 -7.00
CA MET A 275 -2.19 8.70 -6.28
C MET A 275 -3.71 8.44 -6.20
N ASP A 276 -4.50 9.44 -5.86
CA ASP A 276 -5.96 9.34 -5.80
C ASP A 276 -6.57 8.98 -7.16
N LEU A 277 -6.08 9.59 -8.25
CA LEU A 277 -6.49 9.25 -9.63
C LEU A 277 -6.15 7.79 -9.99
N ALA A 278 -4.99 7.29 -9.56
CA ALA A 278 -4.61 5.90 -9.77
C ALA A 278 -5.52 4.93 -8.99
N VAL A 279 -5.91 5.27 -7.75
CA VAL A 279 -6.92 4.54 -6.98
C VAL A 279 -8.27 4.60 -7.71
N GLY A 280 -8.69 5.77 -8.16
CA GLY A 280 -9.94 5.97 -8.91
C GLY A 280 -10.02 5.08 -10.15
N LYS A 281 -8.93 4.95 -10.89
CA LYS A 281 -8.85 4.06 -12.07
C LYS A 281 -9.07 2.59 -11.71
N VAL A 282 -8.51 2.12 -10.61
CA VAL A 282 -8.70 0.74 -10.12
C VAL A 282 -10.15 0.54 -9.64
N LEU A 283 -10.71 1.50 -8.88
CA LEU A 283 -12.11 1.45 -8.43
C LEU A 283 -13.09 1.45 -9.60
N ALA A 284 -12.85 2.26 -10.63
CA ALA A 284 -13.66 2.25 -11.85
C ALA A 284 -13.64 0.88 -12.54
N ALA A 285 -12.48 0.22 -12.58
CA ALA A 285 -12.37 -1.12 -13.15
C ALA A 285 -13.13 -2.17 -12.31
N ILE A 286 -13.18 -2.04 -10.98
CA ILE A 286 -14.03 -2.89 -10.12
C ILE A 286 -15.49 -2.73 -10.51
N ASP A 287 -15.96 -1.49 -10.70
CA ASP A 287 -17.34 -1.18 -11.10
C ASP A 287 -17.64 -1.76 -12.51
N GLU A 288 -16.77 -1.52 -13.49
CA GLU A 288 -16.90 -2.01 -14.88
C GLU A 288 -16.93 -3.54 -14.99
N LEU A 289 -16.19 -4.23 -14.15
CA LEU A 289 -16.11 -5.69 -14.13
C LEU A 289 -17.22 -6.34 -13.31
N GLY A 290 -18.09 -5.56 -12.66
CA GLY A 290 -19.16 -6.06 -11.81
C GLY A 290 -18.66 -6.74 -10.53
N LEU A 291 -17.49 -6.32 -10.02
CA LEU A 291 -16.81 -6.95 -8.86
C LEU A 291 -17.09 -6.22 -7.54
N ARG A 292 -18.03 -5.29 -7.51
CA ARG A 292 -18.29 -4.47 -6.31
C ARG A 292 -18.76 -5.29 -5.11
N GLU A 293 -19.54 -6.34 -5.35
CA GLU A 293 -20.09 -7.21 -4.31
C GLU A 293 -19.23 -8.46 -4.04
N ASN A 294 -18.07 -8.52 -4.70
CA ASN A 294 -17.19 -9.68 -4.63
C ASN A 294 -15.77 -9.30 -4.24
#